data_78ea541bc19fe506d4d08422352e6ca4
#
_entry.id   78ea541bc19fe506d4d08422352e6ca4
#
_cell.length_a   1.000
_cell.length_b   1.000
_cell.length_c   1.000
_cell.angle_alpha   90.00
_cell.angle_beta   90.00
_cell.angle_gamma   90.00
#
_symmetry.space_group_name_H-M   'P 1'
#
loop_
_entity.id
_entity.type
_entity.pdbx_description
1 polymer ?
#
loop_
_entity_poly.entity_id
_entity_poly.type
_entity_poly.pdbx_seq_one_letter_code
_entity_poly.pdbx_strand_id
1 'polypeptide(L)'
;MELNVTTKDNSSTIFSFIAVSIPVLLGIFVFMVPFPHTTTIKEICFYLSVSLVVVLFLARKIKLSFQTPLAIPGLLFVAWCFFGLFYAVNPANSIHDFYSHLVKYIILYFIVVNFFSSIRKLSILSWIIICSATILFVWRLYDFYVILGNPLATRFGACVTEVPTNLIGIIAVISIIFSITNIFQAKDWLRKIIFLSVLLPAFAVIFLTQTRGALLALFMALVSLLSGRIKILVGILLLVGGILLVSPAGERFTNDVTENVRIKQGLLVWEVVKDYPITGIGFGMQTFAGNLDLQSYNEKLSEKFRRQEILLNPHNMYTDITVRTGVPGIILFLGVMFSFFRMMWRLKQNGTNGSIASWATAVFAAGIPFFVIGFFDPVFSHYPESILCVVFAMGTVLWRIHEENKSSMKV
;
A
#
# COMPACT_ATOMS: atom_id res chain seq x y z
N MET A 1 24.71 8.63 -1.07
CA MET A 1 24.71 10.06 -0.71
C MET A 1 25.88 10.27 0.22
N GLU A 2 27.02 10.64 -0.34
CA GLU A 2 28.21 11.01 0.43
C GLU A 2 28.01 12.43 0.90
N LEU A 3 28.00 12.61 2.23
CA LEU A 3 28.14 13.91 2.85
C LEU A 3 29.57 14.38 2.59
N ASN A 4 29.76 15.39 1.73
CA ASN A 4 31.02 16.11 1.63
C ASN A 4 31.24 16.88 2.96
N VAL A 5 31.81 16.18 3.94
CA VAL A 5 32.22 16.75 5.22
C VAL A 5 33.67 17.16 5.08
N THR A 6 33.92 18.31 4.50
CA THR A 6 35.18 19.05 4.66
C THR A 6 34.94 20.22 5.61
N THR A 7 35.56 20.12 6.77
CA THR A 7 35.73 21.03 7.91
C THR A 7 34.97 20.56 9.17
N LYS A 8 35.74 20.40 10.25
CA LYS A 8 35.27 20.18 11.63
C LYS A 8 34.68 21.48 12.19
N ASP A 9 33.42 21.77 11.80
CA ASP A 9 32.67 22.89 12.33
C ASP A 9 31.44 22.40 13.06
N ASN A 10 31.08 23.01 14.19
CA ASN A 10 29.87 22.65 14.95
C ASN A 10 28.61 22.65 14.06
N SER A 11 28.57 23.47 13.04
CA SER A 11 27.50 23.51 12.03
C SER A 11 27.37 22.19 11.26
N SER A 12 28.49 21.49 10.98
CA SER A 12 28.46 20.21 10.26
C SER A 12 27.82 19.10 11.08
N THR A 13 28.04 19.13 12.41
CA THR A 13 27.47 18.15 13.35
C THR A 13 25.95 18.30 13.45
N ILE A 14 25.43 19.53 13.51
CA ILE A 14 23.99 19.79 13.57
C ILE A 14 23.29 19.30 12.30
N PHE A 15 23.82 19.64 11.12
CA PHE A 15 23.23 19.20 9.84
C PHE A 15 23.29 17.68 9.65
N SER A 16 24.36 17.03 10.15
CA SER A 16 24.46 15.57 10.17
C SER A 16 23.39 14.95 11.06
N PHE A 17 23.17 15.49 12.26
CA PHE A 17 22.10 15.05 13.16
C PHE A 17 20.72 15.21 12.52
N ILE A 18 20.42 16.36 11.89
CA ILE A 18 19.17 16.61 11.16
C ILE A 18 18.99 15.57 10.05
N ALA A 19 20.02 15.27 9.26
CA ALA A 19 19.95 14.32 8.17
C ALA A 19 19.65 12.88 8.66
N VAL A 20 20.16 12.49 9.83
CA VAL A 20 19.89 11.19 10.46
C VAL A 20 18.50 11.15 11.08
N SER A 21 17.97 12.26 11.58
CA SER A 21 16.65 12.34 12.21
C SER A 21 15.51 12.07 11.20
N ILE A 22 15.65 12.47 9.94
CA ILE A 22 14.63 12.31 8.90
C ILE A 22 14.22 10.83 8.69
N PRO A 23 15.14 9.88 8.40
CA PRO A 23 14.75 8.48 8.25
C PRO A 23 14.22 7.86 9.55
N VAL A 24 14.60 8.37 10.73
CA VAL A 24 14.02 7.92 12.02
C VAL A 24 12.56 8.35 12.12
N LEU A 25 12.26 9.63 11.87
CA LEU A 25 10.89 10.15 11.88
C LEU A 25 10.00 9.44 10.86
N LEU A 26 10.51 9.20 9.65
CA LEU A 26 9.80 8.42 8.64
C LEU A 26 9.60 6.96 9.06
N GLY A 27 10.58 6.37 9.75
CA GLY A 27 10.45 5.03 10.33
C GLY A 27 9.32 4.98 11.36
N ILE A 28 9.24 5.98 12.26
CA ILE A 28 8.14 6.10 13.23
C ILE A 28 6.81 6.31 12.49
N PHE A 29 6.76 7.18 11.48
CA PHE A 29 5.57 7.37 10.65
C PHE A 29 5.08 6.03 10.08
N VAL A 30 5.94 5.29 9.38
CA VAL A 30 5.59 4.01 8.76
C VAL A 30 5.17 2.97 9.81
N PHE A 31 5.85 2.95 10.95
CA PHE A 31 5.49 2.06 12.07
C PHE A 31 4.08 2.36 12.59
N MET A 32 3.70 3.63 12.71
CA MET A 32 2.41 4.06 13.25
C MET A 32 1.26 3.98 12.23
N VAL A 33 1.56 3.76 10.94
CA VAL A 33 0.53 3.72 9.89
C VAL A 33 -0.64 2.79 10.20
N PRO A 34 -0.45 1.51 10.58
CA PRO A 34 -1.58 0.59 10.75
C PRO A 34 -2.31 0.75 12.10
N PHE A 35 -1.79 1.57 13.02
CA PHE A 35 -2.43 1.76 14.32
C PHE A 35 -3.51 2.84 14.26
N PRO A 36 -4.75 2.55 14.75
CA PRO A 36 -5.79 3.57 14.91
C PRO A 36 -5.39 4.61 15.95
N HIS A 37 -6.05 5.78 15.93
CA HIS A 37 -5.83 6.89 16.88
C HIS A 37 -4.40 7.45 16.96
N THR A 38 -3.53 7.13 16.00
CA THR A 38 -2.15 7.64 15.93
C THR A 38 -1.97 8.77 14.92
N THR A 39 -3.05 9.37 14.45
CA THR A 39 -3.02 10.41 13.42
C THR A 39 -2.11 11.56 13.81
N THR A 40 -2.21 12.08 15.04
CA THR A 40 -1.36 13.18 15.53
C THR A 40 0.13 12.84 15.45
N ILE A 41 0.53 11.63 15.87
CA ILE A 41 1.94 11.20 15.80
C ILE A 41 2.40 11.13 14.34
N LYS A 42 1.57 10.57 13.47
CA LYS A 42 1.86 10.50 12.02
C LYS A 42 2.04 11.87 11.39
N GLU A 43 1.13 12.80 11.70
CA GLU A 43 1.21 14.18 11.18
C GLU A 43 2.47 14.90 11.69
N ILE A 44 2.78 14.81 12.98
CA ILE A 44 3.99 15.39 13.55
C ILE A 44 5.24 14.83 12.86
N CYS A 45 5.34 13.50 12.74
CA CYS A 45 6.50 12.87 12.10
C CYS A 45 6.63 13.27 10.62
N PHE A 46 5.51 13.37 9.90
CA PHE A 46 5.50 13.78 8.50
C PHE A 46 5.94 15.23 8.34
N TYR A 47 5.25 16.19 8.99
CA TYR A 47 5.55 17.62 8.83
C TYR A 47 6.92 18.00 9.36
N LEU A 48 7.35 17.38 10.47
CA LEU A 48 8.72 17.60 10.97
C LEU A 48 9.75 17.07 9.97
N SER A 49 9.53 15.89 9.38
CA SER A 49 10.42 15.38 8.32
C SER A 49 10.50 16.32 7.12
N VAL A 50 9.37 16.85 6.66
CA VAL A 50 9.30 17.82 5.56
C VAL A 50 10.07 19.09 5.93
N SER A 51 9.82 19.64 7.12
CA SER A 51 10.51 20.86 7.60
C SER A 51 12.03 20.67 7.66
N LEU A 52 12.50 19.54 8.19
CA LEU A 52 13.93 19.22 8.25
C LEU A 52 14.54 19.06 6.85
N VAL A 53 13.83 18.45 5.91
CA VAL A 53 14.27 18.37 4.50
C VAL A 53 14.39 19.75 3.88
N VAL A 54 13.41 20.64 4.11
CA VAL A 54 13.44 22.03 3.61
C VAL A 54 14.63 22.78 4.20
N VAL A 55 14.89 22.66 5.51
CA VAL A 55 16.05 23.28 6.17
C VAL A 55 17.37 22.82 5.53
N LEU A 56 17.54 21.50 5.35
CA LEU A 56 18.76 20.97 4.71
C LEU A 56 18.90 21.40 3.25
N PHE A 57 17.80 21.51 2.53
CA PHE A 57 17.78 21.94 1.13
C PHE A 57 18.15 23.43 1.01
N LEU A 58 17.53 24.30 1.80
CA LEU A 58 17.85 25.74 1.85
C LEU A 58 19.28 26.01 2.30
N ALA A 59 19.79 25.24 3.27
CA ALA A 59 21.18 25.27 3.69
C ALA A 59 22.16 24.68 2.66
N ARG A 60 21.66 24.19 1.50
CA ARG A 60 22.46 23.55 0.43
C ARG A 60 23.29 22.34 0.90
N LYS A 61 22.82 21.66 1.95
CA LYS A 61 23.49 20.45 2.52
C LYS A 61 23.07 19.17 1.85
N ILE A 62 21.94 19.17 1.13
CA ILE A 62 21.44 18.01 0.36
C ILE A 62 21.06 18.43 -1.06
N LYS A 63 21.16 17.47 -1.96
CA LYS A 63 20.58 17.56 -3.31
C LYS A 63 19.45 16.55 -3.40
N LEU A 64 18.24 17.02 -3.66
CA LEU A 64 17.08 16.15 -3.87
C LEU A 64 17.06 15.67 -5.33
N SER A 65 16.89 14.40 -5.51
CA SER A 65 16.69 13.81 -6.83
C SER A 65 15.21 13.46 -7.02
N PHE A 66 14.65 13.85 -8.15
CA PHE A 66 13.28 13.57 -8.56
C PHE A 66 13.21 12.51 -9.68
N GLN A 67 14.36 11.94 -10.04
CA GLN A 67 14.42 10.92 -11.10
C GLN A 67 13.74 9.64 -10.66
N THR A 68 12.74 9.22 -11.43
CA THR A 68 12.00 7.97 -11.25
C THR A 68 11.29 7.60 -12.57
N PRO A 69 11.21 6.32 -12.92
CA PRO A 69 10.37 5.88 -14.05
C PRO A 69 8.88 6.18 -13.87
N LEU A 70 8.45 6.48 -12.64
CA LEU A 70 7.07 6.84 -12.32
C LEU A 70 6.78 8.34 -12.52
N ALA A 71 7.78 9.17 -12.84
CA ALA A 71 7.63 10.63 -12.91
C ALA A 71 6.55 11.06 -13.90
N ILE A 72 6.64 10.62 -15.15
CA ILE A 72 5.69 11.04 -16.20
C ILE A 72 4.27 10.54 -15.91
N PRO A 73 4.00 9.22 -15.71
CA PRO A 73 2.64 8.78 -15.44
C PRO A 73 2.08 9.34 -14.13
N GLY A 74 2.92 9.50 -13.09
CA GLY A 74 2.52 10.12 -11.83
C GLY A 74 2.16 11.60 -11.98
N LEU A 75 2.98 12.37 -12.69
CA LEU A 75 2.70 13.78 -12.95
C LEU A 75 1.41 13.98 -13.75
N LEU A 76 1.19 13.15 -14.77
CA LEU A 76 -0.04 13.20 -15.57
C LEU A 76 -1.27 12.88 -14.73
N PHE A 77 -1.20 11.88 -13.86
CA PHE A 77 -2.30 11.55 -12.94
C PHE A 77 -2.59 12.69 -11.96
N VAL A 78 -1.54 13.26 -11.33
CA VAL A 78 -1.68 14.40 -10.41
C VAL A 78 -2.26 15.62 -11.11
N ALA A 79 -1.75 15.96 -12.30
CA ALA A 79 -2.24 17.09 -13.10
C ALA A 79 -3.72 16.89 -13.48
N TRP A 80 -4.12 15.66 -13.81
CA TRP A 80 -5.51 15.34 -14.10
C TRP A 80 -6.41 15.48 -12.86
N CYS A 81 -5.99 14.96 -11.73
CA CYS A 81 -6.72 15.12 -10.47
C CYS A 81 -6.82 16.58 -10.05
N PHE A 82 -5.76 17.38 -10.25
CA PHE A 82 -5.78 18.82 -10.01
C PHE A 82 -6.78 19.54 -10.94
N PHE A 83 -6.77 19.22 -12.24
CA PHE A 83 -7.75 19.74 -13.19
C PHE A 83 -9.18 19.41 -12.76
N GLY A 84 -9.43 18.19 -12.28
CA GLY A 84 -10.73 17.73 -11.78
C GLY A 84 -11.27 18.55 -10.60
N LEU A 85 -10.42 19.27 -9.83
CA LEU A 85 -10.87 20.11 -8.72
C LEU A 85 -11.79 21.26 -9.18
N PHE A 86 -11.57 21.78 -10.38
CA PHE A 86 -12.37 22.87 -10.96
C PHE A 86 -13.80 22.45 -11.34
N TYR A 87 -14.02 21.16 -11.50
CA TYR A 87 -15.31 20.57 -11.89
C TYR A 87 -15.92 19.69 -10.79
N ALA A 88 -15.34 19.73 -9.59
CA ALA A 88 -15.74 18.89 -8.48
C ALA A 88 -17.16 19.27 -7.99
N VAL A 89 -18.00 18.26 -7.76
CA VAL A 89 -19.34 18.43 -7.14
C VAL A 89 -19.22 19.02 -5.73
N ASN A 90 -18.19 18.62 -4.98
CA ASN A 90 -17.84 19.23 -3.69
C ASN A 90 -16.37 19.68 -3.73
N PRO A 91 -16.10 20.97 -4.11
CA PRO A 91 -14.74 21.50 -4.20
C PRO A 91 -13.98 21.45 -2.87
N ALA A 92 -14.63 21.76 -1.76
CA ALA A 92 -13.97 21.79 -0.44
C ALA A 92 -13.43 20.40 -0.04
N ASN A 93 -14.27 19.36 -0.15
CA ASN A 93 -13.85 17.99 0.11
C ASN A 93 -12.77 17.54 -0.90
N SER A 94 -12.92 17.89 -2.16
CA SER A 94 -11.97 17.51 -3.21
C SER A 94 -10.60 18.13 -3.03
N ILE A 95 -10.51 19.41 -2.65
CA ILE A 95 -9.24 20.11 -2.35
C ILE A 95 -8.59 19.49 -1.10
N HIS A 96 -9.36 19.26 -0.04
CA HIS A 96 -8.87 18.64 1.18
C HIS A 96 -8.25 17.26 0.89
N ASP A 97 -8.97 16.40 0.18
CA ASP A 97 -8.54 15.03 -0.05
C ASP A 97 -7.43 14.95 -1.11
N PHE A 98 -7.42 15.83 -2.11
CA PHE A 98 -6.31 15.96 -3.05
C PHE A 98 -4.99 16.24 -2.31
N TYR A 99 -5.00 17.16 -1.34
CA TYR A 99 -3.83 17.42 -0.52
C TYR A 99 -3.50 16.25 0.40
N SER A 100 -4.47 15.76 1.18
CA SER A 100 -4.27 14.81 2.27
C SER A 100 -3.94 13.39 1.78
N HIS A 101 -4.47 12.99 0.62
CA HIS A 101 -4.38 11.62 0.09
C HIS A 101 -3.54 11.50 -1.19
N LEU A 102 -3.18 12.60 -1.85
CA LEU A 102 -2.35 12.54 -3.04
C LEU A 102 -1.05 13.33 -2.86
N VAL A 103 -1.11 14.66 -2.66
CA VAL A 103 0.09 15.51 -2.57
C VAL A 103 0.98 15.10 -1.40
N LYS A 104 0.40 14.91 -0.23
CA LYS A 104 1.11 14.47 0.98
C LYS A 104 1.89 13.17 0.77
N TYR A 105 1.28 12.18 0.11
CA TYR A 105 1.95 10.89 -0.10
C TYR A 105 2.98 10.92 -1.23
N ILE A 106 2.85 11.84 -2.20
CA ILE A 106 3.90 12.11 -3.18
C ILE A 106 5.12 12.74 -2.49
N ILE A 107 4.91 13.66 -1.56
CA ILE A 107 6.00 14.24 -0.75
C ILE A 107 6.66 13.11 0.07
N LEU A 108 5.87 12.28 0.76
CA LEU A 108 6.38 11.11 1.49
C LEU A 108 7.23 10.21 0.59
N TYR A 109 6.72 9.87 -0.60
CA TYR A 109 7.43 9.06 -1.58
C TYR A 109 8.81 9.64 -1.91
N PHE A 110 8.92 10.93 -2.24
CA PHE A 110 10.20 11.54 -2.58
C PHE A 110 11.15 11.64 -1.37
N ILE A 111 10.65 11.85 -0.15
CA ILE A 111 11.49 11.82 1.04
C ILE A 111 12.04 10.41 1.26
N VAL A 112 11.21 9.38 1.18
CA VAL A 112 11.67 7.98 1.30
C VAL A 112 12.71 7.66 0.24
N VAL A 113 12.46 8.01 -1.04
CA VAL A 113 13.40 7.77 -2.14
C VAL A 113 14.77 8.43 -1.93
N ASN A 114 14.81 9.62 -1.35
CA ASN A 114 16.07 10.34 -1.15
C ASN A 114 16.82 9.93 0.13
N PHE A 115 16.11 9.48 1.17
CA PHE A 115 16.74 9.18 2.46
C PHE A 115 16.95 7.68 2.71
N PHE A 116 16.19 6.79 2.07
CA PHE A 116 16.40 5.33 2.14
C PHE A 116 17.17 4.78 0.92
N SER A 117 18.29 5.40 0.60
CA SER A 117 19.05 5.25 -0.64
C SER A 117 19.97 4.01 -0.74
N SER A 118 19.76 2.97 0.08
CA SER A 118 20.56 1.75 0.04
C SER A 118 19.76 0.50 0.35
N ILE A 119 20.22 -0.67 -0.11
CA ILE A 119 19.57 -1.96 0.18
C ILE A 119 19.48 -2.22 1.69
N ARG A 120 20.50 -1.82 2.47
CA ARG A 120 20.47 -1.95 3.94
C ARG A 120 19.31 -1.11 4.53
N LYS A 121 19.11 0.12 4.07
CA LYS A 121 18.02 0.98 4.54
C LYS A 121 16.66 0.44 4.10
N LEU A 122 16.54 -0.16 2.89
CA LEU A 122 15.32 -0.84 2.47
C LEU A 122 15.00 -2.06 3.35
N SER A 123 16.02 -2.81 3.76
CA SER A 123 15.85 -3.90 4.72
C SER A 123 15.35 -3.39 6.07
N ILE A 124 15.88 -2.26 6.57
CA ILE A 124 15.38 -1.64 7.81
C ILE A 124 13.92 -1.22 7.66
N LEU A 125 13.55 -0.62 6.52
CA LEU A 125 12.17 -0.21 6.25
C LEU A 125 11.22 -1.41 6.20
N SER A 126 11.63 -2.53 5.58
CA SER A 126 10.86 -3.78 5.61
C SER A 126 10.69 -4.34 7.02
N TRP A 127 11.74 -4.25 7.88
CA TRP A 127 11.65 -4.62 9.29
C TRP A 127 10.64 -3.76 10.05
N ILE A 128 10.63 -2.45 9.83
CA ILE A 128 9.68 -1.53 10.46
C ILE A 128 8.24 -1.95 10.11
N ILE A 129 7.98 -2.25 8.83
CA ILE A 129 6.65 -2.72 8.38
C ILE A 129 6.28 -4.06 9.04
N ILE A 130 7.21 -5.03 9.07
CA ILE A 130 6.98 -6.34 9.67
C ILE A 130 6.69 -6.21 11.18
N CYS A 131 7.52 -5.47 11.92
CA CYS A 131 7.34 -5.30 13.36
C CYS A 131 6.03 -4.60 13.70
N SER A 132 5.71 -3.51 12.96
CA SER A 132 4.45 -2.78 13.11
C SER A 132 3.24 -3.69 12.90
N ALA A 133 3.22 -4.43 11.78
CA ALA A 133 2.16 -5.37 11.45
C ALA A 133 2.03 -6.48 12.52
N THR A 134 3.15 -7.06 12.96
CA THR A 134 3.16 -8.15 13.94
C THR A 134 2.58 -7.70 15.28
N ILE A 135 3.00 -6.52 15.77
CA ILE A 135 2.48 -5.97 17.03
C ILE A 135 0.98 -5.71 16.93
N LEU A 136 0.53 -5.09 15.81
CA LEU A 136 -0.90 -4.87 15.57
C LEU A 136 -1.67 -6.20 15.57
N PHE A 137 -1.18 -7.20 14.86
CA PHE A 137 -1.88 -8.48 14.71
C PHE A 137 -1.97 -9.23 16.03
N VAL A 138 -0.86 -9.34 16.75
CA VAL A 138 -0.84 -9.99 18.07
C VAL A 138 -1.79 -9.29 19.04
N TRP A 139 -1.69 -7.95 19.13
CA TRP A 139 -2.58 -7.16 19.99
C TRP A 139 -4.05 -7.39 19.65
N ARG A 140 -4.43 -7.25 18.38
CA ARG A 140 -5.84 -7.33 17.96
C ARG A 140 -6.40 -8.75 18.01
N LEU A 141 -5.59 -9.77 17.71
CA LEU A 141 -6.00 -11.17 17.91
C LEU A 141 -6.22 -11.48 19.38
N TYR A 142 -5.33 -11.02 20.27
CA TYR A 142 -5.47 -11.16 21.70
C TYR A 142 -6.73 -10.46 22.23
N ASP A 143 -6.94 -9.21 21.83
CA ASP A 143 -8.13 -8.44 22.21
C ASP A 143 -9.43 -9.14 21.77
N PHE A 144 -9.50 -9.59 20.52
CA PHE A 144 -10.70 -10.18 19.97
C PHE A 144 -11.04 -11.57 20.51
N TYR A 145 -10.05 -12.46 20.62
CA TYR A 145 -10.31 -13.87 21.00
C TYR A 145 -10.13 -14.11 22.49
N VAL A 146 -9.23 -13.38 23.17
CA VAL A 146 -8.95 -13.62 24.59
C VAL A 146 -9.73 -12.65 25.49
N ILE A 147 -9.64 -11.34 25.24
CA ILE A 147 -10.33 -10.35 26.09
C ILE A 147 -11.83 -10.37 25.87
N LEU A 148 -12.29 -10.35 24.59
CA LEU A 148 -13.72 -10.37 24.25
C LEU A 148 -14.31 -11.78 24.25
N GLY A 149 -13.50 -12.84 24.38
CA GLY A 149 -13.93 -14.23 24.49
C GLY A 149 -14.61 -14.78 23.24
N ASN A 150 -14.39 -14.21 22.06
CA ASN A 150 -15.00 -14.69 20.84
C ASN A 150 -14.49 -16.09 20.47
N PRO A 151 -15.36 -17.03 20.02
CA PRO A 151 -14.93 -18.31 19.50
C PRO A 151 -14.01 -18.16 18.27
N LEU A 152 -13.06 -19.09 18.08
CA LEU A 152 -12.16 -19.07 16.92
C LEU A 152 -12.89 -19.17 15.57
N ALA A 153 -14.09 -19.73 15.55
CA ALA A 153 -14.96 -19.76 14.36
C ALA A 153 -15.52 -18.39 14.00
N THR A 154 -15.57 -17.46 14.97
CA THR A 154 -16.04 -16.09 14.73
C THR A 154 -15.05 -15.37 13.83
N ARG A 155 -15.55 -14.79 12.75
CA ARG A 155 -14.76 -14.00 11.81
C ARG A 155 -14.09 -12.83 12.52
N PHE A 156 -12.78 -12.74 12.42
CA PHE A 156 -12.02 -11.57 12.85
C PHE A 156 -12.37 -10.37 11.97
N GLY A 157 -13.09 -9.40 12.51
CA GLY A 157 -13.77 -8.37 11.71
C GLY A 157 -13.48 -6.93 12.10
N ALA A 158 -13.95 -6.03 11.26
CA ALA A 158 -13.76 -4.57 11.36
C ALA A 158 -14.35 -3.95 12.64
N CYS A 159 -15.41 -4.55 13.21
CA CYS A 159 -16.08 -4.00 14.40
C CYS A 159 -15.16 -3.85 15.62
N VAL A 160 -14.06 -4.58 15.66
CA VAL A 160 -13.09 -4.55 16.78
C VAL A 160 -11.82 -3.82 16.40
N THR A 161 -11.46 -3.79 15.13
CA THR A 161 -10.18 -3.26 14.68
C THR A 161 -10.25 -1.81 14.21
N GLU A 162 -11.45 -1.26 14.03
CA GLU A 162 -11.69 0.04 13.39
C GLU A 162 -11.05 0.17 11.98
N VAL A 163 -10.43 -0.92 11.53
CA VAL A 163 -9.77 -1.04 10.24
C VAL A 163 -10.52 -2.05 9.41
N PRO A 164 -10.93 -1.73 8.19
CA PRO A 164 -11.57 -2.69 7.29
C PRO A 164 -10.70 -3.95 7.11
N THR A 165 -11.32 -5.13 7.19
CA THR A 165 -10.62 -6.42 7.14
C THR A 165 -9.78 -6.62 5.88
N ASN A 166 -10.21 -6.07 4.75
CA ASN A 166 -9.45 -6.13 3.50
C ASN A 166 -8.13 -5.35 3.59
N LEU A 167 -8.14 -4.21 4.31
CA LEU A 167 -6.93 -3.38 4.49
C LEU A 167 -5.92 -4.06 5.42
N ILE A 168 -6.40 -4.73 6.47
CA ILE A 168 -5.55 -5.60 7.30
C ILE A 168 -4.92 -6.70 6.43
N GLY A 169 -5.68 -7.28 5.50
CA GLY A 169 -5.20 -8.26 4.54
C GLY A 169 -4.03 -7.75 3.69
N ILE A 170 -4.05 -6.50 3.22
CA ILE A 170 -2.93 -5.89 2.47
C ILE A 170 -1.65 -5.90 3.32
N ILE A 171 -1.74 -5.39 4.55
CA ILE A 171 -0.58 -5.29 5.45
C ILE A 171 -0.05 -6.69 5.81
N ALA A 172 -0.94 -7.67 6.03
CA ALA A 172 -0.57 -9.04 6.33
C ALA A 172 0.20 -9.69 5.16
N VAL A 173 -0.30 -9.55 3.93
CA VAL A 173 0.39 -10.09 2.73
C VAL A 173 1.77 -9.43 2.56
N ILE A 174 1.87 -8.11 2.68
CA ILE A 174 3.16 -7.40 2.57
C ILE A 174 4.14 -7.87 3.65
N SER A 175 3.67 -8.02 4.89
CA SER A 175 4.47 -8.51 6.00
C SER A 175 5.01 -9.92 5.74
N ILE A 176 4.17 -10.83 5.21
CA ILE A 176 4.58 -12.18 4.81
C ILE A 176 5.65 -12.14 3.71
N ILE A 177 5.43 -11.35 2.65
CA ILE A 177 6.35 -11.22 1.52
C ILE A 177 7.73 -10.73 1.99
N PHE A 178 7.77 -9.68 2.79
CA PHE A 178 9.03 -9.14 3.32
C PHE A 178 9.68 -10.09 4.32
N SER A 179 8.92 -10.79 5.17
CA SER A 179 9.47 -11.79 6.09
C SER A 179 10.13 -12.94 5.35
N ILE A 180 9.46 -13.53 4.34
CA ILE A 180 10.03 -14.59 3.51
C ILE A 180 11.29 -14.11 2.79
N THR A 181 11.28 -12.88 2.27
CA THR A 181 12.46 -12.30 1.60
C THR A 181 13.64 -12.17 2.56
N ASN A 182 13.39 -11.68 3.78
CA ASN A 182 14.42 -11.54 4.79
C ASN A 182 14.92 -12.91 5.30
N ILE A 183 14.06 -13.94 5.38
CA ILE A 183 14.48 -15.33 5.68
C ILE A 183 15.50 -15.83 4.66
N PHE A 184 15.26 -15.60 3.37
CA PHE A 184 16.17 -16.02 2.31
C PHE A 184 17.48 -15.25 2.28
N GLN A 185 17.49 -14.02 2.78
CA GLN A 185 18.70 -13.18 2.87
C GLN A 185 19.46 -13.34 4.19
N ALA A 186 18.80 -13.86 5.24
CA ALA A 186 19.42 -14.06 6.54
C ALA A 186 20.48 -15.14 6.50
N LYS A 187 21.70 -14.81 6.96
CA LYS A 187 22.81 -15.75 7.13
C LYS A 187 22.65 -16.55 8.44
N ASP A 188 22.20 -15.87 9.50
CA ASP A 188 22.11 -16.41 10.85
C ASP A 188 20.78 -17.14 11.05
N TRP A 189 20.83 -18.31 11.70
CA TRP A 189 19.64 -19.11 11.98
C TRP A 189 18.68 -18.42 12.95
N LEU A 190 19.20 -17.64 13.90
CA LEU A 190 18.39 -16.87 14.85
C LEU A 190 17.48 -15.85 14.13
N ARG A 191 18.04 -15.13 13.14
CA ARG A 191 17.25 -14.21 12.32
C ARG A 191 16.16 -14.94 11.54
N LYS A 192 16.46 -16.14 11.03
CA LYS A 192 15.45 -16.95 10.32
C LYS A 192 14.29 -17.33 11.25
N ILE A 193 14.59 -17.73 12.48
CA ILE A 193 13.56 -18.05 13.48
C ILE A 193 12.71 -16.83 13.80
N ILE A 194 13.31 -15.66 14.03
CA ILE A 194 12.57 -14.42 14.28
C ILE A 194 11.61 -14.12 13.11
N PHE A 195 12.08 -14.24 11.86
CA PHE A 195 11.17 -14.02 10.72
C PHE A 195 10.12 -15.10 10.57
N LEU A 196 10.40 -16.34 10.91
CA LEU A 196 9.41 -17.40 10.95
C LEU A 196 8.35 -17.18 12.02
N SER A 197 8.73 -16.69 13.19
CA SER A 197 7.78 -16.42 14.27
C SER A 197 6.81 -15.28 13.94
N VAL A 198 7.26 -14.25 13.22
CA VAL A 198 6.39 -13.14 12.80
C VAL A 198 5.45 -13.52 11.64
N LEU A 199 5.71 -14.63 10.94
CA LEU A 199 4.77 -15.15 9.94
C LEU A 199 3.48 -15.69 10.57
N LEU A 200 3.55 -16.25 11.80
CA LEU A 200 2.41 -16.89 12.46
C LEU A 200 1.23 -15.92 12.64
N PRO A 201 1.36 -14.75 13.29
CA PRO A 201 0.25 -13.82 13.44
C PRO A 201 -0.24 -13.25 12.08
N ALA A 202 0.63 -13.07 11.10
CA ALA A 202 0.24 -12.58 9.78
C ALA A 202 -0.61 -13.62 9.02
N PHE A 203 -0.24 -14.91 9.04
CA PHE A 203 -1.06 -15.98 8.50
C PHE A 203 -2.37 -16.14 9.28
N ALA A 204 -2.31 -16.13 10.64
CA ALA A 204 -3.49 -16.21 11.48
C ALA A 204 -4.52 -15.14 11.11
N VAL A 205 -4.09 -13.89 10.93
CA VAL A 205 -4.98 -12.79 10.52
C VAL A 205 -5.61 -13.07 9.15
N ILE A 206 -4.85 -13.50 8.15
CA ILE A 206 -5.39 -13.79 6.81
C ILE A 206 -6.48 -14.87 6.87
N PHE A 207 -6.25 -15.96 7.63
CA PHE A 207 -7.24 -17.03 7.77
C PHE A 207 -8.44 -16.61 8.60
N LEU A 208 -8.23 -15.96 9.73
CA LEU A 208 -9.29 -15.57 10.67
C LEU A 208 -10.15 -14.39 10.15
N THR A 209 -9.61 -13.52 9.32
CA THR A 209 -10.43 -12.50 8.61
C THR A 209 -11.36 -13.13 7.58
N GLN A 210 -11.11 -14.38 7.16
CA GLN A 210 -11.90 -15.06 6.13
C GLN A 210 -12.10 -14.22 4.88
N THR A 211 -11.10 -13.44 4.48
CA THR A 211 -11.19 -12.49 3.38
C THR A 211 -10.68 -13.13 2.09
N ARG A 212 -11.59 -13.44 1.14
CA ARG A 212 -11.26 -14.07 -0.15
C ARG A 212 -10.21 -13.24 -0.94
N GLY A 213 -10.35 -11.91 -0.92
CA GLY A 213 -9.42 -11.01 -1.59
C GLY A 213 -8.00 -11.10 -1.03
N ALA A 214 -7.84 -11.21 0.29
CA ALA A 214 -6.52 -11.35 0.92
C ALA A 214 -5.88 -12.70 0.62
N LEU A 215 -6.66 -13.78 0.60
CA LEU A 215 -6.17 -15.11 0.22
C LEU A 215 -5.72 -15.17 -1.24
N LEU A 216 -6.50 -14.58 -2.15
CA LEU A 216 -6.13 -14.48 -3.57
C LEU A 216 -4.87 -13.63 -3.76
N ALA A 217 -4.78 -12.51 -3.04
CA ALA A 217 -3.61 -11.65 -3.08
C ALA A 217 -2.35 -12.35 -2.55
N LEU A 218 -2.48 -13.09 -1.43
CA LEU A 218 -1.40 -13.91 -0.89
C LEU A 218 -0.94 -14.97 -1.89
N PHE A 219 -1.87 -15.69 -2.51
CA PHE A 219 -1.56 -16.69 -3.52
C PHE A 219 -0.75 -16.08 -4.68
N MET A 220 -1.26 -15.00 -5.29
CA MET A 220 -0.59 -14.35 -6.42
C MET A 220 0.77 -13.77 -6.03
N ALA A 221 0.88 -13.18 -4.83
CA ALA A 221 2.14 -12.63 -4.33
C ALA A 221 3.18 -13.73 -4.07
N LEU A 222 2.78 -14.87 -3.50
CA LEU A 222 3.66 -16.04 -3.27
C LEU A 222 4.10 -16.67 -4.59
N VAL A 223 3.21 -16.83 -5.55
CA VAL A 223 3.56 -17.31 -6.90
C VAL A 223 4.62 -16.40 -7.53
N SER A 224 4.44 -15.09 -7.44
CA SER A 224 5.40 -14.12 -7.97
C SER A 224 6.75 -14.18 -7.25
N LEU A 225 6.75 -14.24 -5.91
CA LEU A 225 7.95 -14.26 -5.08
C LEU A 225 8.75 -15.56 -5.25
N LEU A 226 8.07 -16.71 -5.30
CA LEU A 226 8.65 -18.03 -5.23
C LEU A 226 8.71 -18.74 -6.58
N SER A 227 8.45 -18.06 -7.69
CA SER A 227 8.44 -18.65 -9.05
C SER A 227 9.74 -19.39 -9.40
N GLY A 228 10.89 -18.97 -8.87
CA GLY A 228 12.17 -19.66 -9.00
C GLY A 228 12.41 -20.78 -7.98
N ARG A 229 11.46 -21.06 -7.07
CA ARG A 229 11.56 -22.03 -5.96
C ARG A 229 10.31 -22.90 -5.86
N ILE A 230 9.98 -23.56 -6.95
CA ILE A 230 8.69 -24.27 -7.13
C ILE A 230 8.38 -25.26 -6.00
N LYS A 231 9.38 -25.98 -5.47
CA LYS A 231 9.19 -26.93 -4.37
C LYS A 231 8.67 -26.24 -3.10
N ILE A 232 9.21 -25.07 -2.75
CA ILE A 232 8.78 -24.28 -1.59
C ILE A 232 7.37 -23.72 -1.85
N LEU A 233 7.14 -23.19 -3.05
CA LEU A 233 5.81 -22.69 -3.45
C LEU A 233 4.76 -23.76 -3.31
N VAL A 234 4.98 -24.96 -3.88
CA VAL A 234 4.04 -26.08 -3.80
C VAL A 234 3.81 -26.50 -2.34
N GLY A 235 4.86 -26.60 -1.52
CA GLY A 235 4.74 -26.91 -0.09
C GLY A 235 3.86 -25.89 0.66
N ILE A 236 4.08 -24.59 0.43
CA ILE A 236 3.25 -23.54 1.06
C ILE A 236 1.81 -23.61 0.54
N LEU A 237 1.59 -23.81 -0.76
CA LEU A 237 0.24 -23.87 -1.33
C LEU A 237 -0.53 -25.10 -0.83
N LEU A 238 0.12 -26.25 -0.66
CA LEU A 238 -0.48 -27.44 -0.05
C LEU A 238 -0.86 -27.20 1.42
N LEU A 239 0.02 -26.55 2.18
CA LEU A 239 -0.25 -26.19 3.58
C LEU A 239 -1.44 -25.22 3.68
N VAL A 240 -1.43 -24.14 2.90
CA VAL A 240 -2.52 -23.14 2.85
C VAL A 240 -3.83 -23.78 2.41
N GLY A 241 -3.79 -24.61 1.35
CA GLY A 241 -4.95 -25.36 0.86
C GLY A 241 -5.50 -26.32 1.91
N GLY A 242 -4.65 -27.09 2.59
CA GLY A 242 -5.05 -27.97 3.68
C GLY A 242 -5.72 -27.23 4.84
N ILE A 243 -5.17 -26.07 5.25
CA ILE A 243 -5.80 -25.24 6.29
C ILE A 243 -7.16 -24.71 5.82
N LEU A 244 -7.29 -24.29 4.56
CA LEU A 244 -8.56 -23.80 4.01
C LEU A 244 -9.64 -24.89 4.00
N LEU A 245 -9.29 -26.13 3.70
CA LEU A 245 -10.25 -27.24 3.67
C LEU A 245 -10.89 -27.53 5.04
N VAL A 246 -10.16 -27.28 6.14
CA VAL A 246 -10.64 -27.55 7.52
C VAL A 246 -11.05 -26.28 8.27
N SER A 247 -10.94 -25.09 7.65
CA SER A 247 -11.24 -23.83 8.30
C SER A 247 -12.58 -23.25 7.88
N PRO A 248 -13.25 -22.45 8.74
CA PRO A 248 -14.47 -21.73 8.36
C PRO A 248 -14.28 -20.78 7.16
N ALA A 249 -13.04 -20.41 6.84
CA ALA A 249 -12.73 -19.65 5.65
C ALA A 249 -13.04 -20.42 4.36
N GLY A 250 -12.85 -21.75 4.36
CA GLY A 250 -13.14 -22.64 3.23
C GLY A 250 -14.63 -22.71 2.92
N GLU A 251 -15.49 -22.78 3.91
CA GLU A 251 -16.95 -22.85 3.75
C GLU A 251 -17.52 -21.65 2.97
N ARG A 252 -16.90 -20.48 3.10
CA ARG A 252 -17.34 -19.28 2.38
C ARG A 252 -17.09 -19.33 0.88
N PHE A 253 -16.20 -20.20 0.39
CA PHE A 253 -15.99 -20.37 -1.05
C PHE A 253 -17.11 -21.20 -1.71
N THR A 254 -17.85 -22.00 -0.94
CA THR A 254 -18.92 -22.86 -1.42
C THR A 254 -20.30 -22.20 -1.35
N ASN A 255 -20.45 -21.13 -0.53
CA ASN A 255 -21.71 -20.42 -0.40
C ASN A 255 -22.01 -19.51 -1.60
N ASP A 256 -23.28 -19.49 -1.99
CA ASP A 256 -23.80 -18.89 -3.22
C ASP A 256 -23.44 -17.40 -3.37
N VAL A 257 -22.91 -17.05 -4.53
CA VAL A 257 -22.44 -15.69 -4.88
C VAL A 257 -23.57 -14.85 -5.51
N THR A 258 -24.77 -15.43 -5.63
CA THR A 258 -25.84 -14.91 -6.49
C THR A 258 -26.52 -13.62 -6.02
N GLU A 259 -26.43 -13.27 -4.73
CA GLU A 259 -26.82 -11.93 -4.26
C GLU A 259 -25.62 -11.00 -4.10
N ASN A 260 -24.84 -10.83 -5.16
CA ASN A 260 -23.58 -10.10 -5.03
C ASN A 260 -23.82 -8.60 -4.88
N VAL A 261 -23.94 -8.19 -3.63
CA VAL A 261 -24.04 -6.79 -3.18
C VAL A 261 -23.06 -5.87 -3.92
N ARG A 262 -21.86 -6.40 -4.26
CA ARG A 262 -20.83 -5.64 -4.98
C ARG A 262 -21.14 -5.44 -6.46
N ILE A 263 -21.79 -6.41 -7.11
CA ILE A 263 -22.22 -6.25 -8.50
C ILE A 263 -23.28 -5.16 -8.60
N LYS A 264 -24.29 -5.21 -7.72
CA LYS A 264 -25.34 -4.17 -7.65
C LYS A 264 -24.74 -2.81 -7.38
N GLN A 265 -23.78 -2.72 -6.42
CA GLN A 265 -23.06 -1.47 -6.13
C GLN A 265 -22.26 -0.97 -7.33
N GLY A 266 -21.56 -1.87 -8.02
CA GLY A 266 -20.80 -1.51 -9.22
C GLY A 266 -21.66 -0.97 -10.35
N LEU A 267 -22.87 -1.52 -10.53
CA LEU A 267 -23.83 -1.01 -11.51
C LEU A 267 -24.36 0.39 -11.13
N LEU A 268 -24.63 0.62 -9.83
CA LEU A 268 -25.01 1.94 -9.34
C LEU A 268 -23.91 2.98 -9.59
N VAL A 269 -22.66 2.62 -9.24
CA VAL A 269 -21.50 3.47 -9.48
C VAL A 269 -21.33 3.77 -10.97
N TRP A 270 -21.61 2.79 -11.85
CA TRP A 270 -21.54 2.96 -13.29
C TRP A 270 -22.58 3.96 -13.81
N GLU A 271 -23.80 4.00 -13.24
CA GLU A 271 -24.78 5.04 -13.58
C GLU A 271 -24.27 6.45 -13.22
N VAL A 272 -23.57 6.61 -12.10
CA VAL A 272 -22.91 7.88 -11.75
C VAL A 272 -21.82 8.23 -12.76
N VAL A 273 -21.00 7.25 -13.17
CA VAL A 273 -19.91 7.47 -14.16
C VAL A 273 -20.47 7.93 -15.52
N LYS A 274 -21.68 7.48 -15.92
CA LYS A 274 -22.30 7.96 -17.15
C LYS A 274 -22.62 9.45 -17.15
N ASP A 275 -22.95 10.00 -15.98
CA ASP A 275 -23.22 11.44 -15.84
C ASP A 275 -21.94 12.27 -15.71
N TYR A 276 -20.84 11.67 -15.19
CA TYR A 276 -19.54 12.33 -14.98
C TYR A 276 -18.37 11.56 -15.64
N PRO A 277 -18.40 11.28 -16.96
CA PRO A 277 -17.47 10.33 -17.59
C PRO A 277 -16.03 10.87 -17.70
N ILE A 278 -15.83 12.19 -17.77
CA ILE A 278 -14.52 12.79 -18.06
C ILE A 278 -13.83 13.22 -16.77
N THR A 279 -14.42 14.14 -16.02
CA THR A 279 -13.79 14.71 -14.80
C THR A 279 -14.07 13.89 -13.54
N GLY A 280 -15.08 13.03 -13.56
CA GLY A 280 -15.64 12.43 -12.37
C GLY A 280 -16.35 13.46 -11.50
N ILE A 281 -16.71 13.08 -10.29
CA ILE A 281 -17.39 13.94 -9.30
C ILE A 281 -16.41 14.81 -8.50
N GLY A 282 -15.11 14.69 -8.74
CA GLY A 282 -14.03 15.33 -7.98
C GLY A 282 -13.30 14.35 -7.06
N PHE A 283 -12.10 14.72 -6.61
CA PHE A 283 -11.19 13.83 -5.86
C PHE A 283 -11.66 13.53 -4.42
N GLY A 284 -12.72 14.18 -3.93
CA GLY A 284 -13.24 14.03 -2.58
C GLY A 284 -13.82 12.65 -2.28
N MET A 285 -13.35 12.01 -1.20
CA MET A 285 -13.80 10.66 -0.80
C MET A 285 -15.23 10.63 -0.28
N GLN A 286 -15.68 11.72 0.35
CA GLN A 286 -17.01 11.81 0.91
C GLN A 286 -18.06 12.32 -0.10
N THR A 287 -17.63 12.80 -1.27
CA THR A 287 -18.51 13.39 -2.28
C THR A 287 -19.56 12.39 -2.78
N PHE A 288 -19.16 11.13 -2.98
CA PHE A 288 -20.06 10.07 -3.45
C PHE A 288 -21.22 9.83 -2.49
N ALA A 289 -20.95 9.75 -1.18
CA ALA A 289 -21.97 9.48 -0.17
C ALA A 289 -22.75 10.74 0.26
N GLY A 290 -22.09 11.89 0.30
CA GLY A 290 -22.62 13.09 0.94
C GLY A 290 -23.27 14.10 -0.02
N ASN A 291 -22.96 14.04 -1.33
CA ASN A 291 -23.37 15.09 -2.26
C ASN A 291 -24.14 14.56 -3.49
N LEU A 292 -24.24 13.25 -3.66
CA LEU A 292 -25.01 12.64 -4.74
C LEU A 292 -26.34 12.08 -4.20
N ASP A 293 -27.40 12.23 -4.97
CA ASP A 293 -28.66 11.52 -4.74
C ASP A 293 -28.52 10.06 -5.24
N LEU A 294 -27.88 9.23 -4.43
CA LEU A 294 -27.64 7.82 -4.78
C LEU A 294 -28.96 7.04 -4.96
N GLN A 295 -30.06 7.50 -4.35
CA GLN A 295 -31.36 6.86 -4.52
C GLN A 295 -31.86 7.03 -5.96
N SER A 296 -31.75 8.22 -6.54
CA SER A 296 -32.16 8.45 -7.94
C SER A 296 -31.34 7.59 -8.90
N TYR A 297 -30.05 7.39 -8.65
CA TYR A 297 -29.23 6.48 -9.44
C TYR A 297 -29.63 5.01 -9.29
N ASN A 298 -30.01 4.60 -8.07
CA ASN A 298 -30.49 3.25 -7.80
C ASN A 298 -31.82 2.98 -8.54
N GLU A 299 -32.68 3.97 -8.67
CA GLU A 299 -33.96 3.89 -9.38
C GLU A 299 -33.79 3.76 -10.92
N LYS A 300 -32.67 4.27 -11.48
CA LYS A 300 -32.32 4.06 -12.90
C LYS A 300 -32.00 2.57 -13.21
N LEU A 301 -31.66 1.77 -12.19
CA LEU A 301 -31.38 0.34 -12.37
C LEU A 301 -32.68 -0.47 -12.54
N SER A 302 -32.58 -1.58 -13.29
CA SER A 302 -33.69 -2.54 -13.33
C SER A 302 -33.98 -3.14 -11.96
N GLU A 303 -35.22 -3.47 -11.64
CA GLU A 303 -35.68 -3.89 -10.30
C GLU A 303 -34.79 -4.95 -9.64
N LYS A 304 -34.38 -5.98 -10.40
CA LYS A 304 -33.52 -7.06 -9.90
C LYS A 304 -32.16 -6.60 -9.39
N PHE A 305 -31.68 -5.44 -9.83
CA PHE A 305 -30.39 -4.86 -9.45
C PHE A 305 -30.50 -3.72 -8.45
N ARG A 306 -31.70 -3.22 -8.19
CA ARG A 306 -31.94 -2.21 -7.16
C ARG A 306 -31.58 -2.73 -5.78
N ARG A 307 -31.10 -1.83 -4.94
CA ARG A 307 -30.75 -2.11 -3.56
C ARG A 307 -31.72 -1.46 -2.61
N GLN A 308 -32.08 -2.19 -1.55
CA GLN A 308 -32.83 -1.63 -0.43
C GLN A 308 -31.95 -0.73 0.43
N GLU A 309 -30.71 -1.17 0.69
CA GLU A 309 -29.68 -0.39 1.39
C GLU A 309 -28.54 -0.04 0.44
N ILE A 310 -28.31 1.25 0.22
CA ILE A 310 -27.26 1.75 -0.65
C ILE A 310 -25.98 1.89 0.16
N LEU A 311 -24.87 1.32 -0.35
CA LEU A 311 -23.57 1.50 0.28
C LEU A 311 -23.01 2.88 -0.02
N LEU A 312 -22.45 3.50 1.02
CA LEU A 312 -21.91 4.86 0.96
C LEU A 312 -20.52 4.95 0.32
N ASN A 313 -19.97 3.84 -0.18
CA ASN A 313 -18.74 3.85 -0.93
C ASN A 313 -18.78 2.81 -2.08
N PRO A 314 -17.96 2.96 -3.13
CA PRO A 314 -17.94 2.05 -4.28
C PRO A 314 -17.49 0.61 -3.98
N HIS A 315 -16.83 0.35 -2.85
CA HIS A 315 -16.27 -0.96 -2.47
C HIS A 315 -15.38 -1.64 -3.53
N ASN A 316 -14.76 -0.82 -4.39
CA ASN A 316 -13.82 -1.27 -5.42
C ASN A 316 -12.95 -0.07 -5.79
N MET A 317 -11.63 -0.22 -5.70
CA MET A 317 -10.68 0.87 -5.97
C MET A 317 -10.79 1.42 -7.40
N TYR A 318 -11.02 0.54 -8.37
CA TYR A 318 -11.05 0.97 -9.78
C TYR A 318 -12.30 1.79 -10.07
N THR A 319 -13.45 1.36 -9.57
CA THR A 319 -14.69 2.14 -9.69
C THR A 319 -14.66 3.39 -8.83
N ASP A 320 -14.03 3.35 -7.65
CA ASP A 320 -13.82 4.53 -6.79
C ASP A 320 -12.99 5.60 -7.51
N ILE A 321 -11.84 5.23 -8.06
CA ILE A 321 -11.01 6.15 -8.84
C ILE A 321 -11.76 6.65 -10.08
N THR A 322 -12.52 5.77 -10.77
CA THR A 322 -13.26 6.17 -11.96
C THR A 322 -14.36 7.19 -11.64
N VAL A 323 -15.13 6.96 -10.58
CA VAL A 323 -16.19 7.90 -10.20
C VAL A 323 -15.63 9.24 -9.75
N ARG A 324 -14.48 9.23 -9.08
CA ARG A 324 -13.83 10.44 -8.56
C ARG A 324 -13.08 11.23 -9.63
N THR A 325 -12.47 10.58 -10.61
CA THR A 325 -11.54 11.22 -11.57
C THR A 325 -11.92 11.02 -13.05
N GLY A 326 -13.04 10.35 -13.31
CA GLY A 326 -13.48 10.00 -14.65
C GLY A 326 -12.65 8.88 -15.30
N VAL A 327 -13.02 8.53 -16.53
CA VAL A 327 -12.34 7.50 -17.33
C VAL A 327 -10.87 7.86 -17.62
N PRO A 328 -10.51 9.11 -17.97
CA PRO A 328 -9.11 9.46 -18.16
C PRO A 328 -8.29 9.28 -16.86
N GLY A 329 -8.87 9.59 -15.70
CA GLY A 329 -8.17 9.45 -14.43
C GLY A 329 -7.81 7.99 -14.10
N ILE A 330 -8.75 7.04 -14.30
CA ILE A 330 -8.44 5.61 -14.08
C ILE A 330 -7.40 5.11 -15.09
N ILE A 331 -7.41 5.54 -16.34
CA ILE A 331 -6.39 5.18 -17.34
C ILE A 331 -5.01 5.65 -16.90
N LEU A 332 -4.89 6.90 -16.42
CA LEU A 332 -3.63 7.45 -15.93
C LEU A 332 -3.15 6.74 -14.65
N PHE A 333 -4.06 6.43 -13.73
CA PHE A 333 -3.75 5.65 -12.54
C PHE A 333 -3.21 4.25 -12.89
N LEU A 334 -3.88 3.55 -13.81
CA LEU A 334 -3.40 2.25 -14.30
C LEU A 334 -2.05 2.38 -15.01
N GLY A 335 -1.77 3.51 -15.66
CA GLY A 335 -0.47 3.86 -16.22
C GLY A 335 0.64 3.95 -15.16
N VAL A 336 0.35 4.53 -13.99
CA VAL A 336 1.28 4.56 -12.84
C VAL A 336 1.56 3.14 -12.35
N MET A 337 0.52 2.34 -12.13
CA MET A 337 0.63 0.95 -11.67
C MET A 337 1.43 0.09 -12.65
N PHE A 338 1.11 0.19 -13.95
CA PHE A 338 1.84 -0.51 -15.01
C PHE A 338 3.32 -0.14 -15.04
N SER A 339 3.64 1.15 -14.90
CA SER A 339 5.03 1.64 -14.89
C SER A 339 5.81 1.08 -13.71
N PHE A 340 5.16 0.99 -12.52
CA PHE A 340 5.76 0.37 -11.34
C PHE A 340 6.06 -1.12 -11.58
N PHE A 341 5.08 -1.90 -12.01
CA PHE A 341 5.27 -3.34 -12.24
C PHE A 341 6.28 -3.61 -13.36
N ARG A 342 6.27 -2.82 -14.43
CA ARG A 342 7.27 -2.89 -15.51
C ARG A 342 8.68 -2.59 -15.00
N MET A 343 8.83 -1.57 -14.15
CA MET A 343 10.11 -1.22 -13.50
C MET A 343 10.62 -2.39 -12.67
N MET A 344 9.79 -2.95 -11.80
CA MET A 344 10.18 -4.08 -10.96
C MET A 344 10.49 -5.35 -11.77
N TRP A 345 9.70 -5.63 -12.79
CA TRP A 345 9.92 -6.75 -13.70
C TRP A 345 11.29 -6.67 -14.41
N ARG A 346 11.63 -5.48 -14.92
CA ARG A 346 12.94 -5.26 -15.55
C ARG A 346 14.11 -5.44 -14.58
N LEU A 347 13.97 -4.95 -13.34
CA LEU A 347 14.99 -5.13 -12.31
C LEU A 347 15.13 -6.60 -11.87
N LYS A 348 14.03 -7.35 -11.84
CA LYS A 348 14.06 -8.79 -11.58
C LYS A 348 14.86 -9.54 -12.65
N GLN A 349 14.70 -9.17 -13.92
CA GLN A 349 15.38 -9.86 -15.04
C GLN A 349 16.84 -9.41 -15.25
N ASN A 350 17.10 -8.12 -15.13
CA ASN A 350 18.35 -7.48 -15.53
C ASN A 350 19.16 -6.90 -14.35
N GLY A 351 18.78 -7.23 -13.12
CA GLY A 351 19.46 -6.72 -11.92
C GLY A 351 20.96 -7.07 -11.97
N THR A 352 21.82 -6.06 -11.89
CA THR A 352 23.28 -6.17 -11.91
C THR A 352 23.84 -6.97 -10.73
N ASN A 353 23.02 -7.20 -9.69
CA ASN A 353 23.39 -7.92 -8.48
C ASN A 353 22.18 -8.77 -8.04
N GLY A 354 22.44 -10.01 -7.61
CA GLY A 354 21.41 -10.94 -7.12
C GLY A 354 20.57 -10.38 -5.94
N SER A 355 21.14 -9.47 -5.14
CA SER A 355 20.40 -8.77 -4.09
C SER A 355 19.37 -7.80 -4.66
N ILE A 356 19.69 -7.03 -5.72
CA ILE A 356 18.75 -6.14 -6.40
C ILE A 356 17.59 -6.93 -7.00
N ALA A 357 17.89 -8.02 -7.71
CA ALA A 357 16.88 -8.88 -8.32
C ALA A 357 15.95 -9.53 -7.26
N SER A 358 16.50 -9.96 -6.12
CA SER A 358 15.73 -10.50 -5.01
C SER A 358 14.80 -9.46 -4.39
N TRP A 359 15.29 -8.26 -4.09
CA TRP A 359 14.47 -7.17 -3.57
C TRP A 359 13.44 -6.67 -4.59
N ALA A 360 13.79 -6.60 -5.88
CA ALA A 360 12.84 -6.23 -6.93
C ALA A 360 11.68 -7.22 -7.01
N THR A 361 11.97 -8.53 -6.85
CA THR A 361 10.94 -9.57 -6.79
C THR A 361 10.05 -9.40 -5.55
N ALA A 362 10.63 -9.08 -4.39
CA ALA A 362 9.89 -8.83 -3.16
C ALA A 362 9.00 -7.60 -3.26
N VAL A 363 9.51 -6.49 -3.78
CA VAL A 363 8.76 -5.23 -3.94
C VAL A 363 7.68 -5.38 -5.03
N PHE A 364 7.95 -6.13 -6.10
CA PHE A 364 6.92 -6.52 -7.08
C PHE A 364 5.78 -7.28 -6.40
N ALA A 365 6.11 -8.32 -5.63
CA ALA A 365 5.13 -9.14 -4.92
C ALA A 365 4.37 -8.34 -3.85
N ALA A 366 5.03 -7.38 -3.17
CA ALA A 366 4.40 -6.48 -2.20
C ALA A 366 3.43 -5.45 -2.85
N GLY A 367 3.57 -5.19 -4.15
CA GLY A 367 2.61 -4.38 -4.91
C GLY A 367 1.30 -5.12 -5.24
N ILE A 368 1.34 -6.45 -5.37
CA ILE A 368 0.19 -7.28 -5.79
C ILE A 368 -1.03 -7.13 -4.90
N PRO A 369 -0.94 -7.14 -3.54
CA PRO A 369 -2.12 -7.05 -2.69
C PRO A 369 -2.93 -5.77 -2.90
N PHE A 370 -2.31 -4.64 -3.20
CA PHE A 370 -3.05 -3.42 -3.53
C PHE A 370 -3.90 -3.59 -4.79
N PHE A 371 -3.34 -4.28 -5.78
CA PHE A 371 -4.00 -4.51 -7.05
C PHE A 371 -5.15 -5.51 -6.92
N VAL A 372 -4.93 -6.62 -6.22
CA VAL A 372 -5.92 -7.69 -6.08
C VAL A 372 -7.02 -7.30 -5.10
N ILE A 373 -6.66 -6.78 -3.92
CA ILE A 373 -7.64 -6.38 -2.91
C ILE A 373 -8.42 -5.15 -3.37
N GLY A 374 -7.83 -4.32 -4.23
CA GLY A 374 -8.50 -3.18 -4.87
C GLY A 374 -9.78 -3.55 -5.64
N PHE A 375 -9.95 -4.80 -6.10
CA PHE A 375 -11.23 -5.26 -6.65
C PHE A 375 -12.32 -5.44 -5.59
N PHE A 376 -11.96 -5.45 -4.33
CA PHE A 376 -12.86 -5.75 -3.22
C PHE A 376 -13.07 -4.59 -2.25
N ASP A 377 -12.19 -3.57 -2.28
CA ASP A 377 -12.27 -2.39 -1.43
C ASP A 377 -11.51 -1.19 -2.04
N PRO A 378 -11.89 0.06 -1.73
CA PRO A 378 -11.12 1.22 -2.12
C PRO A 378 -9.81 1.27 -1.32
N VAL A 379 -8.68 1.25 -2.02
CA VAL A 379 -7.34 1.32 -1.40
C VAL A 379 -6.96 2.76 -1.03
N PHE A 380 -7.56 3.75 -1.71
CA PHE A 380 -7.35 5.18 -1.45
C PHE A 380 -8.33 5.73 -0.40
N SER A 381 -8.54 4.99 0.65
CA SER A 381 -9.38 5.41 1.76
C SER A 381 -8.78 4.91 3.06
N HIS A 382 -7.91 5.60 3.70
CA HIS A 382 -7.28 5.33 5.01
C HIS A 382 -5.75 5.15 4.89
N TYR A 383 -5.14 4.08 5.49
CA TYR A 383 -3.67 3.93 5.54
C TYR A 383 -3.01 3.20 4.35
N PRO A 384 -3.71 2.40 3.52
CA PRO A 384 -3.04 1.60 2.49
C PRO A 384 -2.31 2.43 1.46
N GLU A 385 -2.81 3.63 1.17
CA GLU A 385 -2.17 4.54 0.23
C GLU A 385 -0.77 4.97 0.65
N SER A 386 -0.55 5.21 1.97
CA SER A 386 0.78 5.54 2.46
C SER A 386 1.76 4.38 2.33
N ILE A 387 1.31 3.15 2.61
CA ILE A 387 2.12 1.93 2.41
C ILE A 387 2.37 1.69 0.92
N LEU A 388 1.39 1.92 0.05
CA LEU A 388 1.58 1.85 -1.40
C LEU A 388 2.68 2.80 -1.87
N CYS A 389 2.66 4.06 -1.41
CA CYS A 389 3.69 5.04 -1.72
C CYS A 389 5.08 4.61 -1.21
N VAL A 390 5.15 4.01 -0.02
CA VAL A 390 6.40 3.46 0.51
C VAL A 390 6.90 2.29 -0.37
N VAL A 391 6.03 1.38 -0.79
CA VAL A 391 6.38 0.27 -1.70
C VAL A 391 6.88 0.81 -3.05
N PHE A 392 6.22 1.84 -3.60
CA PHE A 392 6.67 2.50 -4.84
C PHE A 392 8.03 3.17 -4.65
N ALA A 393 8.25 3.83 -3.51
CA ALA A 393 9.53 4.44 -3.17
C ALA A 393 10.65 3.39 -3.06
N MET A 394 10.40 2.25 -2.41
CA MET A 394 11.35 1.13 -2.36
C MET A 394 11.74 0.66 -3.77
N GLY A 395 10.76 0.56 -4.67
CA GLY A 395 11.00 0.21 -6.07
C GLY A 395 11.90 1.22 -6.79
N THR A 396 11.65 2.51 -6.59
CA THR A 396 12.46 3.57 -7.20
C THR A 396 13.88 3.61 -6.64
N VAL A 397 14.06 3.36 -5.34
CA VAL A 397 15.39 3.25 -4.74
C VAL A 397 16.17 2.11 -5.38
N LEU A 398 15.56 0.93 -5.57
CA LEU A 398 16.20 -0.20 -6.25
C LEU A 398 16.58 0.13 -7.69
N TRP A 399 15.70 0.84 -8.40
CA TRP A 399 15.98 1.29 -9.76
C TRP A 399 17.18 2.25 -9.79
N ARG A 400 17.27 3.22 -8.88
CA ARG A 400 18.43 4.14 -8.79
C ARG A 400 19.73 3.41 -8.52
N ILE A 401 19.74 2.50 -7.53
CA ILE A 401 20.94 1.69 -7.22
C ILE A 401 21.38 0.87 -8.45
N HIS A 402 20.42 0.35 -9.22
CA HIS A 402 20.73 -0.38 -10.45
C HIS A 402 21.38 0.51 -11.51
N GLU A 403 20.82 1.71 -11.76
CA GLU A 403 21.37 2.65 -12.75
C GLU A 403 22.75 3.18 -12.34
N GLU A 404 22.98 3.46 -11.05
CA GLU A 404 24.29 3.84 -10.52
C GLU A 404 25.33 2.72 -10.75
N ASN A 405 25.00 1.47 -10.43
CA ASN A 405 25.88 0.34 -10.66
C ASN A 405 26.19 0.14 -12.15
N LYS A 406 25.20 0.32 -13.02
CA LYS A 406 25.37 0.20 -14.47
C LYS A 406 26.27 1.30 -15.05
N SER A 407 26.18 2.52 -14.53
CA SER A 407 27.06 3.61 -14.94
C SER A 407 28.52 3.38 -14.51
N SER A 408 28.72 2.85 -13.29
CA SER A 408 30.05 2.55 -12.74
C SER A 408 30.76 1.43 -13.49
N MET A 409 30.03 0.49 -14.16
CA MET A 409 30.63 -0.59 -14.96
C MET A 409 31.00 -0.15 -16.37
N LYS A 410 30.60 1.03 -16.80
CA LYS A 410 30.90 1.58 -18.15
C LYS A 410 32.11 2.51 -18.16
N VAL A 411 32.61 2.88 -16.99
CA VAL A 411 33.86 3.63 -16.77
C VAL A 411 34.98 2.69 -16.43
#